data_76e34574bfd7c61f0a816b69f918efdf
#
_entry.id   76e34574bfd7c61f0a816b69f918efdf
#
_cell.length_a   1.000
_cell.length_b   1.000
_cell.length_c   1.000
_cell.angle_alpha   90.00
_cell.angle_beta   90.00
_cell.angle_gamma   90.00
#
_symmetry.space_group_name_H-M   'P 1'
#
loop_
_entity.id
_entity.type
_entity.pdbx_description
1 polymer ?
#
loop_
_entity_poly.entity_id
_entity_poly.type
_entity_poly.pdbx_seq_one_letter_code
_entity_poly.pdbx_strand_id
1 'polypeptide(L)'
;MKKLNIQSKLILVLFIITALAACGKSLLDKPPIGTLSPQIMASEAGVQGLLIGAYSLVDGAGASGDGESSAASNWFWGGVASDDAYKGSDPTDFGSAAPLEKWGTSLTPTMDILPAKWKLCYAGIQRSNDVINTLK
;
A
#
# COMPACT_ATOMS: atom_id res chain seq x y z
N MET A 1 -32.78 -16.47 -50.90
CA MET A 1 -32.41 -15.50 -49.85
C MET A 1 -33.65 -14.63 -49.56
N LYS A 2 -34.27 -14.79 -48.36
CA LYS A 2 -35.45 -13.98 -47.98
C LYS A 2 -35.03 -12.52 -47.78
N LYS A 3 -35.58 -11.59 -48.56
CA LYS A 3 -35.34 -10.15 -48.35
C LYS A 3 -35.99 -9.73 -47.04
N LEU A 4 -35.23 -9.27 -46.09
CA LEU A 4 -35.73 -8.72 -44.82
C LEU A 4 -36.67 -7.53 -45.15
N ASN A 5 -37.82 -7.54 -44.52
CA ASN A 5 -38.84 -6.49 -44.66
C ASN A 5 -38.25 -5.17 -44.06
N ILE A 6 -38.69 -4.03 -44.59
CA ILE A 6 -38.18 -2.72 -44.18
C ILE A 6 -38.32 -2.47 -42.65
N GLN A 7 -39.43 -2.96 -42.09
CA GLN A 7 -39.71 -2.91 -40.63
C GLN A 7 -38.68 -3.72 -39.82
N SER A 8 -38.27 -4.90 -40.29
CA SER A 8 -37.27 -5.73 -39.62
C SER A 8 -35.87 -5.07 -39.65
N LYS A 9 -35.56 -4.35 -40.71
CA LYS A 9 -34.31 -3.55 -40.80
C LYS A 9 -34.32 -2.39 -39.84
N LEU A 10 -35.43 -1.67 -39.70
CA LEU A 10 -35.60 -0.56 -38.75
C LEU A 10 -35.45 -1.02 -37.29
N ILE A 11 -36.06 -2.18 -36.93
CA ILE A 11 -35.98 -2.78 -35.62
C ILE A 11 -34.51 -3.20 -35.30
N LEU A 12 -33.83 -3.78 -36.30
CA LEU A 12 -32.42 -4.17 -36.13
C LEU A 12 -31.50 -2.97 -35.90
N VAL A 13 -31.70 -1.86 -36.65
CA VAL A 13 -30.95 -0.63 -36.50
C VAL A 13 -31.22 0.00 -35.13
N LEU A 14 -32.45 0.06 -34.69
CA LEU A 14 -32.82 0.57 -33.36
C LEU A 14 -32.19 -0.26 -32.25
N PHE A 15 -32.16 -1.57 -32.37
CA PHE A 15 -31.53 -2.48 -31.41
C PHE A 15 -30.00 -2.28 -31.34
N ILE A 16 -29.35 -2.06 -32.48
CA ILE A 16 -27.90 -1.76 -32.53
C ILE A 16 -27.60 -0.41 -31.86
N ILE A 17 -28.43 0.61 -32.09
CA ILE A 17 -28.24 1.94 -31.49
C ILE A 17 -28.42 1.87 -29.96
N THR A 18 -29.42 1.14 -29.47
CA THR A 18 -29.62 0.97 -28.01
C THR A 18 -28.52 0.15 -27.36
N ALA A 19 -28.00 -0.89 -28.04
CA ALA A 19 -26.87 -1.68 -27.54
C ALA A 19 -25.57 -0.87 -27.44
N LEU A 20 -25.31 0.02 -28.39
CA LEU A 20 -24.14 0.91 -28.37
C LEU A 20 -24.24 2.02 -27.30
N ALA A 21 -25.46 2.48 -26.99
CA ALA A 21 -25.68 3.45 -25.92
C ALA A 21 -25.58 2.87 -24.50
N ALA A 22 -25.69 1.55 -24.34
CA ALA A 22 -25.63 0.88 -23.05
C ALA A 22 -24.20 0.77 -22.47
N CYS A 23 -23.14 0.98 -23.26
CA CYS A 23 -21.76 0.96 -22.82
C CYS A 23 -21.29 2.33 -22.28
N GLY A 24 -21.98 2.88 -21.28
CA GLY A 24 -21.51 4.07 -20.57
C GLY A 24 -20.38 3.72 -19.60
N LYS A 25 -19.27 4.47 -19.64
CA LYS A 25 -18.13 4.32 -18.69
C LYS A 25 -18.58 4.35 -17.23
N SER A 26 -19.63 5.10 -16.91
CA SER A 26 -20.17 5.24 -15.55
C SER A 26 -20.68 3.93 -14.91
N LEU A 27 -20.96 2.92 -15.73
CA LEU A 27 -21.37 1.58 -15.22
C LEU A 27 -20.16 0.73 -14.77
N LEU A 28 -19.00 0.98 -15.38
CA LEU A 28 -17.76 0.26 -15.13
C LEU A 28 -16.89 0.94 -14.06
N ASP A 29 -17.00 2.27 -13.93
CA ASP A 29 -16.23 3.07 -12.97
C ASP A 29 -16.96 3.18 -11.61
N LYS A 30 -17.41 2.05 -11.06
CA LYS A 30 -17.88 2.03 -9.67
C LYS A 30 -16.67 1.83 -8.76
N PRO A 31 -16.45 2.73 -7.79
CA PRO A 31 -15.41 2.52 -6.79
C PRO A 31 -15.69 1.19 -6.06
N PRO A 32 -14.66 0.39 -5.76
CA PRO A 32 -14.81 -0.84 -4.99
C PRO A 32 -15.56 -0.57 -3.68
N ILE A 33 -16.43 -1.50 -3.29
CA ILE A 33 -17.17 -1.42 -2.02
C ILE A 33 -16.15 -1.37 -0.88
N GLY A 34 -16.25 -0.38 -0.02
CA GLY A 34 -15.33 -0.18 1.11
C GLY A 34 -14.15 0.76 0.84
N THR A 35 -13.99 1.30 -0.36
CA THR A 35 -13.03 2.40 -0.58
C THR A 35 -13.62 3.73 -0.11
N LEU A 36 -12.83 4.47 0.64
CA LEU A 36 -13.19 5.83 1.04
C LEU A 36 -13.14 6.73 -0.21
N SER A 37 -14.21 7.47 -0.46
CA SER A 37 -14.22 8.42 -1.58
C SER A 37 -13.26 9.58 -1.29
N PRO A 38 -12.70 10.23 -2.33
CA PRO A 38 -11.87 11.42 -2.15
C PRO A 38 -12.55 12.52 -1.31
N GLN A 39 -13.86 12.67 -1.42
CA GLN A 39 -14.63 13.63 -0.66
C GLN A 39 -14.70 13.29 0.83
N ILE A 40 -14.81 12.01 1.18
CA ILE A 40 -14.78 11.56 2.58
C ILE A 40 -13.37 11.75 3.14
N MET A 41 -12.33 11.44 2.37
CA MET A 41 -10.94 11.62 2.80
C MET A 41 -10.56 13.09 2.98
N ALA A 42 -11.12 14.00 2.19
CA ALA A 42 -10.94 15.44 2.31
C ALA A 42 -11.76 16.10 3.43
N SER A 43 -12.63 15.34 4.12
CA SER A 43 -13.31 15.83 5.30
C SER A 43 -12.35 15.96 6.49
N GLU A 44 -12.68 16.77 7.51
CA GLU A 44 -11.87 16.90 8.73
C GLU A 44 -11.59 15.53 9.38
N ALA A 45 -12.61 14.69 9.52
CA ALA A 45 -12.45 13.33 10.06
C ALA A 45 -11.58 12.44 9.16
N GLY A 46 -11.68 12.58 7.84
CA GLY A 46 -10.86 11.86 6.89
C GLY A 46 -9.39 12.26 6.99
N VAL A 47 -9.09 13.55 7.04
CA VAL A 47 -7.72 14.07 7.21
C VAL A 47 -7.13 13.63 8.55
N GLN A 48 -7.90 13.70 9.63
CA GLN A 48 -7.47 13.18 10.95
C GLN A 48 -7.15 11.70 10.89
N GLY A 49 -7.99 10.89 10.22
CA GLY A 49 -7.74 9.46 10.03
C GLY A 49 -6.46 9.18 9.23
N LEU A 50 -6.22 9.93 8.15
CA LEU A 50 -4.99 9.83 7.36
C LEU A 50 -3.75 10.20 8.21
N LEU A 51 -3.84 11.25 9.01
CA LEU A 51 -2.76 11.69 9.89
C LEU A 51 -2.43 10.63 10.94
N ILE A 52 -3.44 10.09 11.61
CA ILE A 52 -3.27 8.97 12.56
C ILE A 52 -2.62 7.78 11.85
N GLY A 53 -3.08 7.44 10.63
CA GLY A 53 -2.49 6.39 9.81
C GLY A 53 -1.02 6.64 9.45
N ALA A 54 -0.59 7.88 9.27
CA ALA A 54 0.81 8.22 9.04
C ALA A 54 1.63 8.06 10.33
N TYR A 55 1.14 8.57 11.47
CA TYR A 55 1.81 8.43 12.76
C TYR A 55 1.88 6.98 13.26
N SER A 56 0.92 6.12 12.91
CA SER A 56 0.94 4.72 13.32
C SER A 56 2.16 3.93 12.82
N LEU A 57 2.89 4.44 11.84
CA LEU A 57 4.13 3.81 11.37
C LEU A 57 5.35 4.15 12.23
N VAL A 58 5.25 5.14 13.11
CA VAL A 58 6.33 5.54 14.03
C VAL A 58 6.03 5.21 15.49
N ASP A 59 4.92 4.52 15.77
CA ASP A 59 4.50 4.13 17.12
C ASP A 59 5.27 2.94 17.71
N GLY A 60 6.07 2.27 16.91
CA GLY A 60 6.90 1.15 17.34
C GLY A 60 6.39 -0.22 16.90
N ALA A 61 5.16 -0.37 16.43
CA ALA A 61 4.58 -1.67 16.11
C ALA A 61 4.62 -2.04 14.62
N GLY A 62 4.82 -1.06 13.73
CA GLY A 62 4.76 -1.25 12.28
C GLY A 62 3.36 -1.59 11.76
N ALA A 63 3.17 -1.45 10.44
CA ALA A 63 1.87 -1.63 9.80
C ALA A 63 1.36 -3.09 9.82
N SER A 64 2.24 -4.06 10.00
CA SER A 64 1.94 -5.49 10.00
C SER A 64 2.13 -6.17 11.36
N GLY A 65 2.38 -5.38 12.42
CA GLY A 65 2.70 -5.94 13.74
C GLY A 65 4.09 -6.55 13.84
N ASP A 66 4.89 -6.35 12.80
CA ASP A 66 6.26 -6.85 12.69
C ASP A 66 7.19 -5.84 13.38
N GLY A 67 7.71 -6.23 14.53
CA GLY A 67 8.61 -5.40 15.31
C GLY A 67 9.95 -5.11 14.66
N GLU A 68 10.35 -5.90 13.68
CA GLU A 68 11.68 -5.81 13.05
C GLU A 68 11.78 -4.65 12.06
N SER A 69 10.69 -4.28 11.43
CA SER A 69 10.63 -3.18 10.46
C SER A 69 10.17 -1.86 11.05
N SER A 70 9.60 -1.87 12.26
CA SER A 70 8.99 -0.72 12.93
C SER A 70 10.02 0.30 13.46
N ALA A 71 9.52 1.41 14.01
CA ALA A 71 10.37 2.39 14.69
C ALA A 71 11.04 1.81 15.94
N ALA A 72 10.41 0.87 16.65
CA ALA A 72 11.00 0.18 17.79
C ALA A 72 12.29 -0.57 17.44
N SER A 73 12.46 -1.00 16.20
CA SER A 73 13.66 -1.68 15.73
C SER A 73 14.82 -0.75 15.36
N ASN A 74 14.68 0.56 15.52
CA ASN A 74 15.75 1.52 15.14
C ASN A 74 17.04 1.30 15.94
N TRP A 75 16.97 0.82 17.19
CA TRP A 75 18.15 0.46 17.96
C TRP A 75 18.99 -0.62 17.23
N PHE A 76 18.33 -1.54 16.60
CA PHE A 76 18.93 -2.62 15.84
C PHE A 76 19.62 -2.10 14.56
N TRP A 77 18.93 -1.23 13.80
CA TRP A 77 19.48 -0.60 12.61
C TRP A 77 20.58 0.43 12.91
N GLY A 78 20.52 1.03 14.09
CA GLY A 78 21.57 1.92 14.61
C GLY A 78 22.62 1.14 15.39
N GLY A 79 22.31 0.74 16.62
CA GLY A 79 23.27 0.20 17.57
C GLY A 79 23.93 -1.12 17.15
N VAL A 80 23.15 -2.08 16.64
CA VAL A 80 23.72 -3.37 16.21
C VAL A 80 24.52 -3.22 14.91
N ALA A 81 24.04 -2.38 13.98
CA ALA A 81 24.75 -2.15 12.72
C ALA A 81 26.02 -1.30 12.87
N SER A 82 26.13 -0.49 13.94
CA SER A 82 27.28 0.34 14.24
C SER A 82 28.32 -0.28 15.18
N ASP A 83 28.11 -1.51 15.62
CA ASP A 83 28.97 -2.20 16.60
C ASP A 83 28.84 -1.68 18.05
N ASP A 84 27.84 -0.83 18.32
CA ASP A 84 27.57 -0.30 19.67
C ASP A 84 26.74 -1.24 20.54
N ALA A 85 26.08 -2.23 19.93
CA ALA A 85 25.23 -3.19 20.62
C ALA A 85 25.26 -4.58 19.96
N TYR A 86 24.97 -5.61 20.74
CA TYR A 86 24.76 -6.97 20.23
C TYR A 86 23.29 -7.21 19.90
N LYS A 87 23.03 -8.09 18.91
CA LYS A 87 21.67 -8.49 18.50
C LYS A 87 20.90 -9.28 19.56
N GLY A 88 21.60 -9.81 20.55
CA GLY A 88 21.07 -10.58 21.67
C GLY A 88 22.17 -11.08 22.57
N SER A 89 21.82 -11.77 23.66
CA SER A 89 22.76 -12.30 24.65
C SER A 89 23.38 -13.64 24.25
N ASP A 90 22.77 -14.33 23.29
CA ASP A 90 23.18 -15.63 22.79
C ASP A 90 23.43 -15.60 21.28
N PRO A 91 24.39 -16.39 20.74
CA PRO A 91 24.62 -16.43 19.28
C PRO A 91 23.42 -16.81 18.45
N THR A 92 22.43 -17.50 19.02
CA THR A 92 21.19 -17.90 18.35
C THR A 92 20.09 -16.85 18.45
N ASP A 93 20.21 -15.90 19.38
CA ASP A 93 19.26 -14.80 19.53
C ASP A 93 19.20 -13.98 18.24
N PHE A 94 17.98 -13.70 17.78
CA PHE A 94 17.69 -12.90 16.61
C PHE A 94 18.60 -13.23 15.41
N GLY A 95 18.60 -14.50 15.02
CA GLY A 95 19.51 -15.05 14.00
C GLY A 95 19.41 -14.36 12.63
N SER A 96 18.24 -13.83 12.26
CA SER A 96 18.03 -13.03 11.04
C SER A 96 18.86 -11.75 11.01
N ALA A 97 19.28 -11.25 12.17
CA ALA A 97 20.08 -10.05 12.33
C ALA A 97 21.60 -10.30 12.32
N ALA A 98 22.04 -11.53 12.46
CA ALA A 98 23.46 -11.85 12.50
C ALA A 98 24.27 -11.34 11.30
N PRO A 99 23.73 -11.34 10.05
CA PRO A 99 24.44 -10.74 8.91
C PRO A 99 24.66 -9.24 9.06
N LEU A 100 23.72 -8.52 9.68
CA LEU A 100 23.83 -7.09 9.90
C LEU A 100 24.87 -6.79 10.99
N GLU A 101 24.83 -7.50 12.12
CA GLU A 101 25.80 -7.37 13.21
C GLU A 101 27.24 -7.60 12.73
N LYS A 102 27.44 -8.58 11.87
CA LYS A 102 28.77 -9.01 11.43
C LYS A 102 29.22 -8.40 10.12
N TRP A 103 28.37 -7.62 9.45
CA TRP A 103 28.60 -7.16 8.08
C TRP A 103 29.09 -8.27 7.15
N GLY A 104 28.53 -9.47 7.37
CA GLY A 104 28.95 -10.70 6.71
C GLY A 104 28.46 -10.81 5.27
N THR A 105 29.02 -11.77 4.53
CA THR A 105 28.66 -12.02 3.13
C THR A 105 27.21 -12.46 2.90
N SER A 106 26.51 -12.86 3.97
CA SER A 106 25.07 -13.17 3.96
C SER A 106 24.18 -11.93 4.08
N LEU A 107 24.75 -10.75 4.28
CA LEU A 107 24.04 -9.47 4.18
C LEU A 107 23.71 -9.21 2.71
N THR A 108 22.51 -9.59 2.30
CA THR A 108 22.05 -9.45 0.93
C THR A 108 20.75 -8.64 0.88
N PRO A 109 20.45 -7.97 -0.24
CA PRO A 109 19.18 -7.22 -0.39
C PRO A 109 17.92 -8.09 -0.28
N THR A 110 18.07 -9.42 -0.37
CA THR A 110 16.96 -10.38 -0.33
C THR A 110 16.71 -10.96 1.06
N MET A 111 17.52 -10.62 2.07
CA MET A 111 17.22 -11.02 3.44
C MET A 111 15.99 -10.28 3.95
N ASP A 112 15.10 -10.96 4.68
CA ASP A 112 13.75 -10.49 5.00
C ASP A 112 13.70 -9.13 5.71
N ILE A 113 14.67 -8.84 6.59
CA ILE A 113 14.67 -7.62 7.40
C ILE A 113 14.91 -6.33 6.57
N LEU A 114 15.75 -6.37 5.53
CA LEU A 114 16.03 -5.20 4.69
C LEU A 114 14.82 -4.76 3.88
N PRO A 115 14.17 -5.63 3.08
CA PRO A 115 12.95 -5.28 2.37
C PRO A 115 11.81 -4.84 3.30
N ALA A 116 11.69 -5.44 4.50
CA ALA A 116 10.68 -5.07 5.48
C ALA A 116 10.87 -3.61 5.94
N LYS A 117 12.08 -3.25 6.34
CA LYS A 117 12.41 -1.86 6.73
C LYS A 117 12.21 -0.87 5.59
N TRP A 118 12.67 -1.23 4.39
CA TRP A 118 12.46 -0.42 3.18
C TRP A 118 10.98 -0.15 2.92
N LYS A 119 10.15 -1.19 2.91
CA LYS A 119 8.69 -1.06 2.71
C LYS A 119 8.06 -0.15 3.76
N LEU A 120 8.43 -0.29 5.03
CA LEU A 120 7.90 0.56 6.09
C LEU A 120 8.24 2.04 5.88
N CYS A 121 9.50 2.35 5.56
CA CYS A 121 9.94 3.72 5.31
C CYS A 121 9.14 4.34 4.14
N TYR A 122 9.00 3.62 3.04
CA TYR A 122 8.23 4.10 1.89
C TYR A 122 6.73 4.17 2.15
N ALA A 123 6.17 3.27 2.96
CA ALA A 123 4.79 3.39 3.41
C ALA A 123 4.58 4.66 4.24
N GLY A 124 5.54 5.03 5.08
CA GLY A 124 5.51 6.29 5.84
C GLY A 124 5.53 7.52 4.93
N ILE A 125 6.40 7.53 3.94
CA ILE A 125 6.47 8.59 2.93
C ILE A 125 5.14 8.70 2.18
N GLN A 126 4.59 7.57 1.70
CA GLN A 126 3.32 7.54 0.99
C GLN A 126 2.18 8.11 1.82
N ARG A 127 1.99 7.61 3.06
CA ARG A 127 0.93 8.09 3.94
C ARG A 127 1.06 9.59 4.28
N SER A 128 2.30 10.07 4.48
CA SER A 128 2.55 11.49 4.70
C SER A 128 2.19 12.33 3.47
N ASN A 129 2.53 11.86 2.28
CA ASN A 129 2.15 12.52 1.04
C ASN A 129 0.63 12.51 0.82
N ASP A 130 -0.07 11.45 1.20
CA ASP A 130 -1.53 11.37 1.11
C ASP A 130 -2.20 12.43 1.98
N VAL A 131 -1.72 12.64 3.21
CA VAL A 131 -2.17 13.74 4.09
C VAL A 131 -1.94 15.09 3.43
N ILE A 132 -0.71 15.36 2.97
CA ILE A 132 -0.32 16.65 2.37
C ILE A 132 -1.15 16.94 1.09
N ASN A 133 -1.37 15.93 0.26
CA ASN A 133 -2.11 16.09 -0.98
C ASN A 133 -3.62 16.29 -0.74
N THR A 134 -4.14 15.73 0.34
CA THR A 134 -5.56 15.90 0.72
C THR A 134 -5.83 17.30 1.28
N LEU A 135 -4.80 17.98 1.82
CA LEU A 135 -4.89 19.33 2.37
C LEU A 135 -4.71 20.44 1.32
N LYS A 136 -4.31 20.11 0.09
CA LYS A 136 -4.16 21.08 -1.02
C LYS A 136 -5.46 21.31 -1.76
#